data_564a1fcc09e5980bac3aedbd46b62f12
#
_entry.id   564a1fcc09e5980bac3aedbd46b62f12
#
_cell.length_a   1.000
_cell.length_b   1.000
_cell.length_c   1.000
_cell.angle_alpha   90.00
_cell.angle_beta   90.00
_cell.angle_gamma   90.00
#
_symmetry.space_group_name_H-M   'P 1'
#
loop_
_entity.id
_entity.type
_entity.pdbx_description
1 polymer ?
#
loop_
_entity_poly.entity_id
_entity_poly.type
_entity_poly.pdbx_seq_one_letter_code
_entity_poly.pdbx_strand_id
1 'polypeptide(L)'
;MLPLVLCTLLLLGTAFSDTTVTIYNEWLAQGGRVHYEVQRWNKINGLTQLNLIPKIKSIGAAPGRWVNRDLSLFPNWPQSQSHHGYPDPTYLQDHALQSKTWNWYMQQLKEYGNNIDNMVWNIEGQHWPSWIDKSHHQGKFPNNVDAASEFVSLMVQSAKDYSGGRLPYMFEVINEPDWIEKIIDPQTNVDFHRAVADKLKSRFGMKIAGPSYTSMALRRADENNFAFWKKTAKFLDMSLDHLDFFSFHSYNYLRISGGSHSYFGINEARLFASIDMVENYSHQKKGKNVQLVNTEFGLGNMFGVDPDFENGLTDFQTVYQPNGFMFSFLNMREFIDRVTIFFLSNEQYPGHTSLRYSLFTMDGHPLETTKFFLFWKNFVYDQRFLRVQSEYNGQERIVAPLALANPHTKEMVVLLHNYGSKFENVKLDFPNSWINPSTGVETCVLFANDKPTMNADYHFDRSKLHGTVGLPGSSTCFYKFKTNYNFNGISTYNEITYYGKDMLIPISNGHAQTTIHLPSSGYHTSYLRVGASRDKNANAKPRSVVFNGHALSTSYMLFDAMKTEGQTKWNVWVFMVPASQMKTTNTVSMTFDGNGGHVTSVALVAGKLQ
;
A
#
# COMPACT_ATOMS: atom_id res chain seq x y z
N MET A 1 9.00 34.28 -47.60
CA MET A 1 8.01 34.81 -46.67
C MET A 1 7.12 33.75 -46.04
N LEU A 2 7.66 32.56 -45.67
CA LEU A 2 6.87 31.50 -45.06
C LEU A 2 7.39 30.94 -43.74
N PRO A 3 8.50 31.42 -43.11
CA PRO A 3 8.89 30.91 -41.80
C PRO A 3 8.37 31.72 -40.60
N LEU A 4 7.72 32.86 -40.80
CA LEU A 4 7.31 33.71 -39.67
C LEU A 4 5.90 33.43 -39.13
N VAL A 5 5.09 32.63 -39.84
CA VAL A 5 3.70 32.33 -39.42
C VAL A 5 3.66 31.07 -38.51
N LEU A 6 4.68 30.23 -38.54
CA LEU A 6 4.72 29.03 -37.70
C LEU A 6 5.16 29.27 -36.23
N CYS A 7 5.88 30.39 -36.01
CA CYS A 7 6.28 30.77 -34.63
C CYS A 7 5.20 31.51 -33.83
N THR A 8 4.20 32.10 -34.50
CA THR A 8 3.17 32.88 -33.82
C THR A 8 1.97 32.05 -33.37
N LEU A 9 1.80 30.85 -33.89
CA LEU A 9 0.76 29.92 -33.43
C LEU A 9 1.16 29.05 -32.22
N LEU A 10 2.44 29.10 -31.83
CA LEU A 10 2.96 28.41 -30.63
C LEU A 10 2.88 29.28 -29.36
N LEU A 11 2.45 30.55 -29.45
CA LEU A 11 2.43 31.50 -28.32
C LEU A 11 1.03 31.86 -27.83
N LEU A 12 -0.04 31.26 -28.32
CA LEU A 12 -1.41 31.52 -27.86
C LEU A 12 -2.11 30.31 -27.24
N GLY A 13 -1.38 29.22 -26.97
CA GLY A 13 -1.84 28.22 -26.05
C GLY A 13 -1.67 28.71 -24.63
N THR A 14 -2.64 29.43 -24.08
CA THR A 14 -2.84 29.46 -22.63
C THR A 14 -3.02 27.98 -22.25
N ALA A 15 -1.95 27.35 -21.78
CA ALA A 15 -2.01 26.01 -21.24
C ALA A 15 -2.94 26.08 -20.03
N PHE A 16 -4.21 25.76 -20.22
CA PHE A 16 -5.10 25.51 -19.10
C PHE A 16 -4.48 24.34 -18.35
N SER A 17 -4.22 24.53 -17.09
CA SER A 17 -3.80 23.46 -16.18
C SER A 17 -4.96 22.49 -16.06
N ASP A 18 -4.72 21.22 -16.40
CA ASP A 18 -5.73 20.18 -16.31
C ASP A 18 -5.99 19.78 -14.85
N THR A 19 -5.04 20.03 -13.96
CA THR A 19 -5.10 19.72 -12.53
C THR A 19 -4.68 20.92 -11.69
N THR A 20 -5.48 21.26 -10.68
CA THR A 20 -5.10 22.20 -9.63
C THR A 20 -4.88 21.45 -8.32
N VAL A 21 -3.75 21.68 -7.69
CA VAL A 21 -3.39 21.12 -6.38
C VAL A 21 -3.34 22.26 -5.37
N THR A 22 -4.34 22.34 -4.50
CA THR A 22 -4.42 23.32 -3.42
C THR A 22 -3.83 22.77 -2.14
N ILE A 23 -2.89 23.50 -1.54
CA ILE A 23 -2.22 23.15 -0.28
C ILE A 23 -2.73 24.11 0.79
N TYR A 24 -3.31 23.54 1.83
CA TYR A 24 -3.93 24.30 2.91
C TYR A 24 -2.97 24.52 4.07
N ASN A 25 -3.27 25.54 4.86
CA ASN A 25 -2.54 25.90 6.07
C ASN A 25 -3.01 25.08 7.29
N GLU A 26 -2.99 23.78 7.16
CA GLU A 26 -3.46 22.84 8.19
C GLU A 26 -2.63 21.55 8.13
N TRP A 27 -2.30 21.00 9.29
CA TRP A 27 -1.78 19.64 9.35
C TRP A 27 -2.88 18.65 8.98
N LEU A 28 -2.55 17.70 8.15
CA LEU A 28 -3.48 16.62 7.81
C LEU A 28 -3.21 15.39 8.69
N ALA A 29 -4.14 15.10 9.59
CA ALA A 29 -4.18 13.84 10.31
C ALA A 29 -5.22 12.91 9.69
N GLN A 30 -4.86 11.65 9.46
CA GLN A 30 -5.79 10.59 9.12
C GLN A 30 -5.72 9.53 10.20
N GLY A 31 -6.84 9.35 10.94
CA GLY A 31 -6.85 8.50 12.12
C GLY A 31 -5.82 8.94 13.19
N GLY A 32 -5.58 10.24 13.32
CA GLY A 32 -4.58 10.82 14.24
C GLY A 32 -3.13 10.80 13.73
N ARG A 33 -2.85 10.24 12.55
CA ARG A 33 -1.48 10.13 11.99
C ARG A 33 -1.13 11.36 11.17
N VAL A 34 -0.25 12.19 11.70
CA VAL A 34 0.23 13.44 11.08
C VAL A 34 1.62 13.27 10.46
N HIS A 35 2.48 12.43 11.05
CA HIS A 35 3.89 12.33 10.68
C HIS A 35 4.17 11.30 9.58
N TYR A 36 5.17 11.60 8.74
CA TYR A 36 5.80 10.61 7.88
C TYR A 36 6.83 9.81 8.69
N GLU A 37 6.54 8.54 8.92
CA GLU A 37 7.37 7.67 9.76
C GLU A 37 8.14 6.66 8.89
N VAL A 38 9.45 6.87 8.72
CA VAL A 38 10.33 5.95 7.97
C VAL A 38 10.19 4.50 8.41
N GLN A 39 9.99 4.31 9.72
CA GLN A 39 9.83 2.98 10.31
C GLN A 39 8.54 2.27 9.89
N ARG A 40 7.63 2.97 9.20
CA ARG A 40 6.40 2.41 8.64
C ARG A 40 6.45 2.25 7.13
N TRP A 41 7.16 3.16 6.42
CA TRP A 41 7.01 3.33 4.98
C TRP A 41 8.21 2.89 4.16
N ASN A 42 9.44 3.02 4.69
CA ASN A 42 10.67 2.72 3.94
C ASN A 42 11.23 1.33 4.26
N LYS A 43 10.43 0.29 4.09
CA LYS A 43 10.78 -1.07 4.49
C LYS A 43 11.03 -1.97 3.28
N ILE A 44 12.07 -2.82 3.38
CA ILE A 44 12.39 -3.86 2.40
C ILE A 44 11.98 -5.24 2.90
N ASN A 45 11.80 -6.16 1.96
CA ASN A 45 11.56 -7.56 2.23
C ASN A 45 12.89 -8.35 2.19
N GLY A 46 13.10 -9.16 3.20
CA GLY A 46 14.28 -10.03 3.28
C GLY A 46 15.58 -9.35 3.70
N LEU A 47 16.48 -10.15 4.25
CA LEU A 47 17.81 -9.78 4.70
C LEU A 47 18.78 -10.83 4.16
N THR A 48 19.74 -10.43 3.36
CA THR A 48 20.55 -11.42 2.65
C THR A 48 22.06 -11.35 2.90
N GLN A 49 22.61 -10.17 3.13
CA GLN A 49 24.05 -10.04 3.36
C GLN A 49 24.37 -8.95 4.39
N LEU A 50 25.17 -9.30 5.39
CA LEU A 50 25.56 -8.39 6.47
C LEU A 50 26.34 -7.17 5.97
N ASN A 51 27.23 -7.35 5.00
CA ASN A 51 28.04 -6.28 4.41
C ASN A 51 27.20 -5.23 3.65
N LEU A 52 25.95 -5.53 3.30
CA LEU A 52 25.04 -4.59 2.64
C LEU A 52 24.23 -3.72 3.62
N ILE A 53 24.21 -4.05 4.90
CA ILE A 53 23.45 -3.30 5.92
C ILE A 53 23.81 -1.81 5.93
N PRO A 54 25.10 -1.38 5.93
CA PRO A 54 25.44 0.03 5.87
C PRO A 54 24.91 0.71 4.59
N LYS A 55 24.96 0.00 3.45
CA LYS A 55 24.47 0.51 2.17
C LYS A 55 22.94 0.67 2.17
N ILE A 56 22.21 -0.30 2.72
CA ILE A 56 20.75 -0.23 2.89
C ILE A 56 20.36 0.97 3.77
N LYS A 57 21.06 1.15 4.90
CA LYS A 57 20.84 2.32 5.76
C LYS A 57 21.16 3.63 5.03
N SER A 58 22.23 3.66 4.22
CA SER A 58 22.65 4.88 3.50
C SER A 58 21.63 5.36 2.47
N ILE A 59 20.85 4.47 1.88
CA ILE A 59 19.77 4.83 0.96
C ILE A 59 18.44 5.16 1.68
N GLY A 60 18.38 5.10 3.01
CA GLY A 60 17.18 5.39 3.79
C GLY A 60 16.21 4.21 3.91
N ALA A 61 16.63 3.01 3.56
CA ALA A 61 15.85 1.79 3.72
C ALA A 61 16.10 1.13 5.09
N ALA A 62 15.13 0.34 5.52
CA ALA A 62 15.22 -0.46 6.73
C ALA A 62 14.59 -1.85 6.53
N PRO A 63 14.98 -2.86 7.32
CA PRO A 63 14.34 -4.17 7.27
C PRO A 63 12.86 -4.04 7.66
N GLY A 64 11.99 -4.68 6.90
CA GLY A 64 10.54 -4.62 7.11
C GLY A 64 9.92 -5.96 7.38
N ARG A 65 10.17 -6.91 6.53
CA ARG A 65 9.60 -8.25 6.63
C ARG A 65 10.66 -9.31 6.53
N TRP A 66 10.57 -10.28 7.39
CA TRP A 66 11.40 -11.47 7.33
C TRP A 66 10.52 -12.68 7.06
N VAL A 67 10.58 -13.15 5.83
CA VAL A 67 9.96 -14.40 5.43
C VAL A 67 10.95 -15.51 5.75
N ASN A 68 10.61 -16.37 6.69
CA ASN A 68 11.39 -17.56 6.97
C ASN A 68 11.13 -18.60 5.89
N ARG A 69 11.85 -18.50 4.77
CA ARG A 69 11.80 -19.48 3.67
C ARG A 69 12.44 -20.81 4.06
N ASP A 70 13.40 -20.73 4.96
CA ASP A 70 14.21 -21.87 5.36
C ASP A 70 13.65 -22.58 6.59
N LEU A 71 12.33 -22.86 6.61
CA LEU A 71 11.85 -23.98 7.42
C LEU A 71 12.53 -25.28 7.00
N SER A 72 13.14 -25.31 5.79
CA SER A 72 14.09 -26.35 5.38
C SER A 72 15.29 -26.51 6.31
N LEU A 73 15.60 -25.51 7.15
CA LEU A 73 16.57 -25.64 8.24
C LEU A 73 16.10 -26.59 9.33
N PHE A 74 14.80 -26.86 9.38
CA PHE A 74 14.19 -27.69 10.42
C PHE A 74 13.48 -28.95 9.93
N PRO A 75 13.76 -29.50 8.71
CA PRO A 75 13.10 -30.73 8.27
C PRO A 75 13.41 -31.91 9.21
N ASN A 76 14.52 -31.82 9.94
CA ASN A 76 14.99 -32.82 10.89
C ASN A 76 14.68 -32.47 12.35
N TRP A 77 13.84 -31.48 12.61
CA TRP A 77 13.45 -31.16 13.98
C TRP A 77 12.79 -32.40 14.60
N PRO A 78 13.32 -32.96 15.70
CA PRO A 78 12.75 -34.14 16.30
C PRO A 78 11.40 -33.81 16.94
N GLN A 79 10.55 -34.80 16.93
CA GLN A 79 9.37 -34.76 17.78
C GLN A 79 9.74 -35.06 19.23
N SER A 80 8.95 -34.54 20.14
CA SER A 80 9.09 -34.76 21.57
C SER A 80 8.94 -36.29 21.89
N GLN A 81 9.83 -36.78 22.72
CA GLN A 81 9.74 -38.19 23.21
C GLN A 81 8.57 -38.39 24.17
N SER A 82 8.22 -37.35 24.92
CA SER A 82 7.11 -37.37 25.89
C SER A 82 5.75 -37.04 25.29
N HIS A 83 5.74 -36.33 24.15
CA HIS A 83 4.51 -35.90 23.47
C HIS A 83 4.62 -36.13 21.97
N HIS A 84 4.31 -37.35 21.56
CA HIS A 84 4.42 -37.77 20.16
C HIS A 84 3.58 -36.90 19.23
N GLY A 85 4.15 -36.49 18.10
CA GLY A 85 3.50 -35.55 17.14
C GLY A 85 3.67 -34.08 17.46
N TYR A 86 4.42 -33.72 18.51
CA TYR A 86 4.77 -32.35 18.88
C TYR A 86 6.28 -32.11 18.78
N PRO A 87 6.71 -30.84 18.61
CA PRO A 87 8.13 -30.50 18.54
C PRO A 87 8.83 -30.79 19.88
N ASP A 88 10.09 -31.19 19.80
CA ASP A 88 10.94 -31.26 20.99
C ASP A 88 11.33 -29.84 21.44
N PRO A 89 10.92 -29.40 22.64
CA PRO A 89 11.19 -28.04 23.10
C PRO A 89 12.67 -27.76 23.40
N THR A 90 13.48 -28.82 23.64
CA THR A 90 14.90 -28.66 23.98
C THR A 90 15.80 -28.57 22.74
N TYR A 91 15.34 -29.12 21.62
CA TYR A 91 16.14 -29.16 20.39
C TYR A 91 16.64 -27.79 19.91
N LEU A 92 15.82 -26.76 19.98
CA LEU A 92 16.24 -25.40 19.60
C LEU A 92 17.26 -24.80 20.55
N GLN A 93 17.16 -25.11 21.85
CA GLN A 93 18.12 -24.62 22.82
C GLN A 93 19.51 -25.21 22.57
N ASP A 94 19.57 -26.45 22.16
CA ASP A 94 20.83 -27.20 22.02
C ASP A 94 21.44 -27.12 20.61
N HIS A 95 20.63 -27.06 19.56
CA HIS A 95 21.08 -27.21 18.18
C HIS A 95 20.87 -26.02 17.28
N ALA A 96 19.87 -25.15 17.52
CA ALA A 96 19.68 -23.94 16.71
C ALA A 96 20.86 -22.98 16.86
N LEU A 97 21.44 -22.89 18.05
CA LEU A 97 22.66 -22.11 18.31
C LEU A 97 23.89 -22.66 17.56
N GLN A 98 23.88 -23.94 17.16
CA GLN A 98 24.95 -24.59 16.41
C GLN A 98 24.72 -24.56 14.89
N SER A 99 23.51 -24.25 14.44
CA SER A 99 23.22 -24.11 13.02
C SER A 99 23.89 -22.85 12.45
N LYS A 100 24.77 -23.01 11.46
CA LYS A 100 25.42 -21.87 10.78
C LYS A 100 24.40 -20.90 10.20
N THR A 101 23.30 -21.39 9.68
CA THR A 101 22.29 -20.59 9.03
C THR A 101 21.44 -19.82 10.05
N TRP A 102 21.04 -20.45 11.17
CA TRP A 102 20.34 -19.75 12.25
C TRP A 102 21.22 -18.66 12.87
N ASN A 103 22.48 -18.97 13.13
CA ASN A 103 23.46 -18.00 13.62
C ASN A 103 23.64 -16.83 12.63
N TRP A 104 23.65 -17.11 11.34
CA TRP A 104 23.74 -16.07 10.32
C TRP A 104 22.51 -15.15 10.32
N TYR A 105 21.28 -15.69 10.42
CA TYR A 105 20.08 -14.88 10.56
C TYR A 105 20.07 -14.06 11.83
N MET A 106 20.43 -14.65 12.95
CA MET A 106 20.46 -13.96 14.24
C MET A 106 21.53 -12.85 14.26
N GLN A 107 22.68 -13.09 13.62
CA GLN A 107 23.72 -12.09 13.47
C GLN A 107 23.22 -10.91 12.61
N GLN A 108 22.47 -11.15 11.54
CA GLN A 108 21.85 -10.07 10.77
C GLN A 108 20.88 -9.25 11.64
N LEU A 109 20.02 -9.89 12.41
CA LEU A 109 19.12 -9.20 13.32
C LEU A 109 19.90 -8.36 14.35
N LYS A 110 20.99 -8.88 14.87
CA LYS A 110 21.88 -8.17 15.81
C LYS A 110 22.53 -6.94 15.14
N GLU A 111 23.03 -7.09 13.92
CA GLU A 111 23.62 -5.99 13.14
C GLU A 111 22.58 -4.91 12.77
N TYR A 112 21.34 -5.29 12.52
CA TYR A 112 20.26 -4.33 12.38
C TYR A 112 19.89 -3.63 13.70
N GLY A 113 20.32 -4.17 14.84
CA GLY A 113 20.14 -3.56 16.16
C GLY A 113 18.69 -3.41 16.54
N ASN A 114 18.28 -2.23 16.99
CA ASN A 114 16.93 -1.93 17.50
C ASN A 114 15.80 -2.04 16.45
N ASN A 115 16.07 -2.46 15.22
CA ASN A 115 15.05 -2.52 14.18
C ASN A 115 14.18 -3.79 14.24
N ILE A 116 14.52 -4.79 15.06
CA ILE A 116 13.69 -5.99 15.26
C ILE A 116 12.28 -5.60 15.68
N ASP A 117 12.14 -4.67 16.58
CA ASP A 117 10.86 -4.18 17.11
C ASP A 117 9.97 -3.52 16.04
N ASN A 118 10.50 -3.33 14.84
CA ASN A 118 9.78 -2.74 13.70
C ASN A 118 9.58 -3.73 12.54
N MET A 119 9.97 -4.99 12.71
CA MET A 119 9.87 -6.01 11.66
C MET A 119 8.57 -6.79 11.76
N VAL A 120 8.14 -7.31 10.63
CA VAL A 120 7.11 -8.35 10.51
C VAL A 120 7.81 -9.68 10.28
N TRP A 121 7.53 -10.67 11.10
CA TRP A 121 7.99 -12.03 10.86
C TRP A 121 6.87 -12.86 10.27
N ASN A 122 7.25 -13.78 9.38
CA ASN A 122 6.32 -14.61 8.63
C ASN A 122 6.89 -16.02 8.42
N ILE A 123 6.02 -16.98 8.20
CA ILE A 123 6.38 -18.33 7.80
C ILE A 123 5.95 -18.55 6.35
N GLU A 124 6.83 -19.05 5.51
CA GLU A 124 6.47 -19.46 4.15
C GLU A 124 5.75 -20.80 4.07
N GLY A 125 5.79 -21.59 5.10
CA GLY A 125 4.99 -22.80 5.26
C GLY A 125 5.31 -23.95 4.30
N GLN A 126 6.44 -23.92 3.58
CA GLN A 126 6.72 -24.94 2.56
C GLN A 126 7.43 -26.19 3.08
N HIS A 127 8.02 -26.13 4.27
CA HIS A 127 8.93 -27.18 4.75
C HIS A 127 8.72 -27.50 6.23
N TRP A 128 7.54 -27.97 6.57
CA TRP A 128 7.26 -28.48 7.90
C TRP A 128 8.05 -29.75 8.18
N PRO A 129 8.42 -30.03 9.44
CA PRO A 129 8.96 -31.33 9.81
C PRO A 129 8.03 -32.49 9.39
N SER A 130 8.59 -33.59 8.92
CA SER A 130 7.82 -34.68 8.33
C SER A 130 6.75 -35.30 9.25
N TRP A 131 6.89 -35.14 10.55
CA TRP A 131 5.90 -35.60 11.55
C TRP A 131 4.74 -34.60 11.75
N ILE A 132 4.91 -33.29 11.35
CA ILE A 132 3.83 -32.32 11.30
C ILE A 132 3.13 -32.40 9.95
N ASP A 133 3.92 -32.44 8.88
CA ASP A 133 3.39 -32.40 7.52
C ASP A 133 3.05 -33.80 7.03
N LYS A 134 1.76 -34.08 7.00
CA LYS A 134 1.18 -35.18 6.25
C LYS A 134 0.18 -34.73 5.22
N SER A 135 0.11 -33.41 4.95
CA SER A 135 -0.82 -32.90 3.95
C SER A 135 -0.31 -33.24 2.56
N HIS A 136 -1.15 -33.88 1.75
CA HIS A 136 -0.88 -34.13 0.33
C HIS A 136 -0.77 -32.83 -0.52
N HIS A 137 -0.80 -31.66 0.10
CA HIS A 137 -0.96 -30.37 -0.55
C HIS A 137 0.32 -29.53 -0.51
N GLN A 138 1.38 -30.00 -1.17
CA GLN A 138 2.62 -29.26 -1.35
C GLN A 138 3.27 -28.73 -0.04
N GLY A 139 2.91 -29.32 1.12
CA GLY A 139 3.57 -29.03 2.39
C GLY A 139 3.27 -27.65 3.02
N LYS A 140 2.30 -26.91 2.52
CA LYS A 140 2.05 -25.54 3.03
C LYS A 140 1.23 -25.46 4.30
N PHE A 141 0.32 -26.44 4.55
CA PHE A 141 -0.50 -26.45 5.76
C PHE A 141 -0.24 -27.70 6.59
N PRO A 142 -0.08 -27.54 7.91
CA PRO A 142 0.12 -28.66 8.81
C PRO A 142 -1.19 -29.41 9.05
N ASN A 143 -1.14 -30.75 9.10
CA ASN A 143 -2.30 -31.56 9.49
C ASN A 143 -2.64 -31.40 10.97
N ASN A 144 -1.63 -31.26 11.83
CA ASN A 144 -1.80 -30.96 13.24
C ASN A 144 -1.53 -29.50 13.51
N VAL A 145 -2.60 -28.69 13.55
CA VAL A 145 -2.57 -27.25 13.71
C VAL A 145 -1.99 -26.83 15.06
N ASP A 146 -2.29 -27.59 16.13
CA ASP A 146 -1.80 -27.27 17.48
C ASP A 146 -0.29 -27.56 17.60
N ALA A 147 0.18 -28.68 17.09
CA ALA A 147 1.61 -28.99 17.05
C ALA A 147 2.40 -27.98 16.19
N ALA A 148 1.82 -27.52 15.09
CA ALA A 148 2.42 -26.49 14.26
C ALA A 148 2.46 -25.12 14.98
N SER A 149 1.42 -24.77 15.71
CA SER A 149 1.41 -23.55 16.52
C SER A 149 2.45 -23.58 17.64
N GLU A 150 2.65 -24.74 18.27
CA GLU A 150 3.72 -24.94 19.25
C GLU A 150 5.11 -24.81 18.62
N PHE A 151 5.30 -25.40 17.43
CA PHE A 151 6.54 -25.25 16.66
C PHE A 151 6.86 -23.77 16.39
N VAL A 152 5.87 -23.00 15.89
CA VAL A 152 6.01 -21.55 15.67
C VAL A 152 6.38 -20.82 16.97
N SER A 153 5.73 -21.17 18.06
CA SER A 153 6.00 -20.58 19.37
C SER A 153 7.42 -20.84 19.86
N LEU A 154 7.95 -22.05 19.65
CA LEU A 154 9.33 -22.38 19.99
C LEU A 154 10.34 -21.64 19.11
N MET A 155 10.05 -21.46 17.82
CA MET A 155 10.88 -20.63 16.93
C MET A 155 10.94 -19.17 17.42
N VAL A 156 9.80 -18.59 17.78
CA VAL A 156 9.73 -17.22 18.30
C VAL A 156 10.48 -17.10 19.63
N GLN A 157 10.36 -18.12 20.51
CA GLN A 157 11.11 -18.18 21.77
C GLN A 157 12.62 -18.17 21.52
N SER A 158 13.10 -19.04 20.64
CA SER A 158 14.53 -19.12 20.31
C SER A 158 15.05 -17.79 19.76
N ALA A 159 14.30 -17.16 18.86
CA ALA A 159 14.67 -15.86 18.31
C ALA A 159 14.68 -14.76 19.38
N LYS A 160 13.72 -14.76 20.31
CA LYS A 160 13.68 -13.86 21.47
C LYS A 160 14.92 -14.04 22.35
N ASP A 161 15.26 -15.26 22.69
CA ASP A 161 16.40 -15.57 23.56
C ASP A 161 17.71 -15.11 22.90
N TYR A 162 17.86 -15.35 21.59
CA TYR A 162 19.04 -14.95 20.84
C TYR A 162 19.15 -13.43 20.65
N SER A 163 18.03 -12.72 20.52
CA SER A 163 18.00 -11.26 20.32
C SER A 163 18.10 -10.45 21.62
N GLY A 164 18.36 -11.09 22.76
CA GLY A 164 18.40 -10.44 24.06
C GLY A 164 17.02 -10.03 24.58
N GLY A 165 16.01 -10.86 24.34
CA GLY A 165 14.63 -10.65 24.82
C GLY A 165 13.73 -9.85 23.88
N ARG A 166 14.21 -9.42 22.72
CA ARG A 166 13.42 -8.64 21.76
C ARG A 166 12.51 -9.50 20.91
N LEU A 167 11.36 -8.96 20.55
CA LEU A 167 10.37 -9.57 19.68
C LEU A 167 10.15 -8.70 18.44
N PRO A 168 9.74 -9.26 17.31
CA PRO A 168 9.28 -8.47 16.16
C PRO A 168 8.03 -7.68 16.51
N TYR A 169 7.75 -6.63 15.73
CA TYR A 169 6.56 -5.82 15.91
C TYR A 169 5.28 -6.64 15.83
N MET A 170 5.24 -7.56 14.86
CA MET A 170 4.13 -8.48 14.69
C MET A 170 4.60 -9.78 14.03
N PHE A 171 3.78 -10.80 14.18
CA PHE A 171 3.93 -12.07 13.48
C PHE A 171 2.79 -12.24 12.47
N GLU A 172 3.12 -12.41 11.21
CA GLU A 172 2.21 -12.75 10.13
C GLU A 172 2.19 -14.27 9.96
N VAL A 173 1.03 -14.89 10.10
CA VAL A 173 0.96 -16.33 10.37
C VAL A 173 1.52 -17.20 9.25
N ILE A 174 1.18 -16.91 7.99
CA ILE A 174 1.65 -17.68 6.84
C ILE A 174 1.62 -16.83 5.58
N ASN A 175 2.58 -17.05 4.67
CA ASN A 175 2.66 -16.34 3.42
C ASN A 175 1.68 -16.90 2.37
N GLU A 176 0.85 -16.05 1.78
CA GLU A 176 0.01 -16.29 0.60
C GLU A 176 -0.77 -17.62 0.62
N PRO A 177 -1.57 -17.89 1.66
CA PRO A 177 -2.31 -19.14 1.77
C PRO A 177 -3.38 -19.30 0.68
N ASP A 178 -3.86 -18.24 0.07
CA ASP A 178 -4.91 -18.27 -0.97
C ASP A 178 -4.46 -18.96 -2.27
N TRP A 179 -3.16 -19.12 -2.52
CA TRP A 179 -2.66 -20.00 -3.58
C TRP A 179 -3.08 -21.44 -3.38
N ILE A 180 -3.29 -21.83 -2.14
CA ILE A 180 -3.55 -23.22 -1.73
C ILE A 180 -5.03 -23.44 -1.39
N GLU A 181 -5.76 -22.39 -1.04
CA GLU A 181 -7.20 -22.45 -0.76
C GLU A 181 -8.06 -22.97 -1.93
N LYS A 182 -7.46 -23.15 -3.10
CA LYS A 182 -8.08 -23.92 -4.19
C LYS A 182 -8.16 -25.42 -3.88
N ILE A 183 -7.36 -25.90 -2.93
CA ILE A 183 -7.07 -27.31 -2.68
C ILE A 183 -7.47 -27.69 -1.25
N ILE A 184 -7.42 -26.76 -0.29
CA ILE A 184 -7.77 -26.99 1.12
C ILE A 184 -9.04 -26.27 1.50
N ASP A 185 -9.71 -26.78 2.54
CA ASP A 185 -10.83 -26.08 3.16
C ASP A 185 -10.35 -24.74 3.76
N PRO A 186 -11.01 -23.61 3.44
CA PRO A 186 -10.73 -22.32 4.09
C PRO A 186 -10.77 -22.36 5.62
N GLN A 187 -11.50 -23.30 6.21
CA GLN A 187 -11.56 -23.51 7.66
C GLN A 187 -10.19 -23.86 8.23
N THR A 188 -9.44 -24.73 7.57
CA THR A 188 -8.07 -25.12 8.01
C THR A 188 -7.14 -23.90 8.09
N ASN A 189 -7.24 -22.98 7.13
CA ASN A 189 -6.47 -21.73 7.17
C ASN A 189 -6.85 -20.87 8.39
N VAL A 190 -8.13 -20.73 8.67
CA VAL A 190 -8.62 -19.99 9.84
C VAL A 190 -8.16 -20.65 11.15
N ASP A 191 -8.32 -21.97 11.27
CA ASP A 191 -7.95 -22.71 12.48
C ASP A 191 -6.45 -22.59 12.77
N PHE A 192 -5.62 -22.63 11.74
CA PHE A 192 -4.19 -22.40 11.89
C PHE A 192 -3.88 -20.97 12.35
N HIS A 193 -4.50 -19.95 11.74
CA HIS A 193 -4.32 -18.57 12.17
C HIS A 193 -4.72 -18.37 13.64
N ARG A 194 -5.84 -18.93 14.05
CA ARG A 194 -6.31 -18.85 15.44
C ARG A 194 -5.36 -19.52 16.42
N ALA A 195 -4.94 -20.75 16.11
CA ALA A 195 -4.04 -21.50 16.98
C ALA A 195 -2.69 -20.77 17.17
N VAL A 196 -2.11 -20.26 16.10
CA VAL A 196 -0.87 -19.47 16.17
C VAL A 196 -1.10 -18.17 16.93
N ALA A 197 -2.20 -17.45 16.64
CA ALA A 197 -2.53 -16.19 17.31
C ALA A 197 -2.68 -16.39 18.83
N ASP A 198 -3.48 -17.36 19.25
CA ASP A 198 -3.74 -17.63 20.66
C ASP A 198 -2.46 -18.04 21.39
N LYS A 199 -1.63 -18.86 20.75
CA LYS A 199 -0.35 -19.31 21.31
C LYS A 199 0.65 -18.16 21.48
N LEU A 200 0.86 -17.36 20.44
CA LEU A 200 1.83 -16.26 20.48
C LEU A 200 1.36 -15.08 21.34
N LYS A 201 0.06 -14.79 21.36
CA LYS A 201 -0.50 -13.77 22.26
C LYS A 201 -0.36 -14.17 23.73
N SER A 202 -0.75 -15.40 24.07
CA SER A 202 -0.68 -15.86 25.45
C SER A 202 0.75 -15.96 25.99
N ARG A 203 1.70 -16.39 25.14
CA ARG A 203 3.09 -16.59 25.56
C ARG A 203 3.95 -15.33 25.51
N PHE A 204 3.72 -14.45 24.55
CA PHE A 204 4.61 -13.32 24.27
C PHE A 204 3.92 -11.96 24.24
N GLY A 205 2.59 -11.89 24.25
CA GLY A 205 1.86 -10.64 24.04
C GLY A 205 2.04 -10.07 22.63
N MET A 206 2.38 -10.92 21.65
CA MET A 206 2.67 -10.47 20.28
C MET A 206 1.43 -10.02 19.54
N LYS A 207 1.61 -9.03 18.67
CA LYS A 207 0.62 -8.65 17.67
C LYS A 207 0.66 -9.64 16.51
N ILE A 208 -0.52 -10.02 16.02
CA ILE A 208 -0.67 -11.03 14.98
C ILE A 208 -1.35 -10.43 13.75
N ALA A 209 -0.78 -10.72 12.59
CA ALA A 209 -1.30 -10.34 11.29
C ALA A 209 -1.70 -11.60 10.46
N GLY A 210 -2.66 -11.45 9.61
CA GLY A 210 -3.11 -12.44 8.63
C GLY A 210 -4.23 -11.85 7.77
N PRO A 211 -4.59 -12.50 6.67
CA PRO A 211 -4.11 -13.78 6.17
C PRO A 211 -2.90 -13.70 5.24
N SER A 212 -2.31 -12.54 4.98
CA SER A 212 -1.25 -12.36 3.98
C SER A 212 -1.69 -12.77 2.57
N TYR A 213 -2.91 -12.37 2.20
CA TYR A 213 -3.47 -12.74 0.90
C TYR A 213 -2.70 -12.12 -0.26
N THR A 214 -2.56 -12.90 -1.33
CA THR A 214 -1.97 -12.41 -2.58
C THR A 214 -2.77 -11.22 -3.13
N SER A 215 -2.11 -10.44 -3.99
CA SER A 215 -2.79 -9.36 -4.72
C SER A 215 -3.99 -9.86 -5.54
N MET A 216 -4.01 -11.15 -5.92
CA MET A 216 -5.11 -11.75 -6.69
C MET A 216 -6.42 -11.76 -5.92
N ALA A 217 -6.40 -12.03 -4.60
CA ALA A 217 -7.60 -12.07 -3.78
C ALA A 217 -8.31 -10.70 -3.75
N LEU A 218 -7.54 -9.60 -3.60
CA LEU A 218 -8.10 -8.26 -3.60
C LEU A 218 -8.44 -7.75 -5.00
N ARG A 219 -7.55 -7.98 -5.98
CA ARG A 219 -7.75 -7.55 -7.36
C ARG A 219 -9.02 -8.12 -7.98
N ARG A 220 -9.33 -9.38 -7.65
CA ARG A 220 -10.46 -10.14 -8.19
C ARG A 220 -11.62 -10.25 -7.23
N ALA A 221 -11.65 -9.42 -6.17
CA ALA A 221 -12.68 -9.51 -5.14
C ALA A 221 -14.10 -9.43 -5.71
N ASP A 222 -14.31 -8.64 -6.75
CA ASP A 222 -15.60 -8.42 -7.41
C ASP A 222 -15.93 -9.44 -8.52
N GLU A 223 -14.98 -10.29 -8.92
CA GLU A 223 -15.19 -11.28 -9.97
C GLU A 223 -16.07 -12.47 -9.49
N ASN A 224 -16.71 -13.16 -10.45
CA ASN A 224 -17.53 -14.34 -10.21
C ASN A 224 -18.57 -14.12 -9.08
N ASN A 225 -19.31 -13.03 -9.16
CA ASN A 225 -20.29 -12.65 -8.14
C ASN A 225 -19.69 -12.61 -6.72
N PHE A 226 -18.55 -11.93 -6.60
CA PHE A 226 -17.83 -11.74 -5.34
C PHE A 226 -17.34 -13.04 -4.67
N ALA A 227 -17.03 -14.07 -5.46
CA ALA A 227 -16.58 -15.35 -4.91
C ALA A 227 -15.28 -15.23 -4.10
N PHE A 228 -14.31 -14.41 -4.57
CA PHE A 228 -13.08 -14.13 -3.82
C PHE A 228 -13.35 -13.32 -2.55
N TRP A 229 -14.21 -12.30 -2.65
CA TRP A 229 -14.61 -11.53 -1.49
C TRP A 229 -15.29 -12.39 -0.41
N LYS A 230 -16.16 -13.31 -0.80
CA LYS A 230 -16.83 -14.21 0.15
C LYS A 230 -15.87 -15.05 0.97
N LYS A 231 -14.71 -15.44 0.37
CA LYS A 231 -13.64 -16.12 1.12
C LYS A 231 -12.97 -15.18 2.12
N THR A 232 -12.64 -13.95 1.68
CA THR A 232 -12.07 -12.93 2.56
C THR A 232 -13.03 -12.61 3.71
N ALA A 233 -14.32 -12.41 3.43
CA ALA A 233 -15.33 -12.16 4.44
C ALA A 233 -15.46 -13.32 5.44
N LYS A 234 -15.45 -14.57 4.96
CA LYS A 234 -15.46 -15.76 5.83
C LYS A 234 -14.23 -15.79 6.73
N PHE A 235 -13.05 -15.48 6.20
CA PHE A 235 -11.82 -15.39 7.00
C PHE A 235 -11.95 -14.30 8.08
N LEU A 236 -12.44 -13.11 7.73
CA LEU A 236 -12.67 -12.03 8.67
C LEU A 236 -13.68 -12.40 9.75
N ASP A 237 -14.81 -13.01 9.41
CA ASP A 237 -15.83 -13.47 10.38
C ASP A 237 -15.23 -14.34 11.48
N MET A 238 -14.28 -15.18 11.12
CA MET A 238 -13.76 -16.23 11.99
C MET A 238 -12.46 -15.84 12.69
N SER A 239 -11.73 -14.84 12.21
CA SER A 239 -10.40 -14.51 12.70
C SER A 239 -10.24 -13.11 13.28
N LEU A 240 -11.18 -12.19 13.04
CA LEU A 240 -11.05 -10.78 13.49
C LEU A 240 -10.80 -10.61 15.00
N ASP A 241 -11.30 -11.53 15.85
CA ASP A 241 -11.08 -11.47 17.29
C ASP A 241 -9.69 -11.97 17.72
N HIS A 242 -9.02 -12.72 16.85
CA HIS A 242 -7.70 -13.32 17.11
C HIS A 242 -6.57 -12.50 16.48
N LEU A 243 -6.85 -11.70 15.44
CA LEU A 243 -5.87 -10.90 14.72
C LEU A 243 -5.89 -9.45 15.16
N ASP A 244 -4.72 -8.80 15.13
CA ASP A 244 -4.55 -7.37 15.36
C ASP A 244 -4.54 -6.60 14.05
N PHE A 245 -4.10 -7.25 12.96
CA PHE A 245 -3.99 -6.68 11.63
C PHE A 245 -4.50 -7.61 10.56
N PHE A 246 -5.13 -7.03 9.54
CA PHE A 246 -5.37 -7.71 8.28
C PHE A 246 -4.17 -7.46 7.35
N SER A 247 -3.48 -8.52 6.94
CA SER A 247 -2.33 -8.43 6.05
C SER A 247 -2.65 -8.86 4.62
N PHE A 248 -2.03 -8.18 3.66
CA PHE A 248 -2.25 -8.42 2.23
C PHE A 248 -1.06 -7.97 1.39
N HIS A 249 -1.01 -8.43 0.14
CA HIS A 249 -0.02 -8.03 -0.85
C HIS A 249 -0.66 -7.19 -1.96
N SER A 250 0.14 -6.32 -2.58
CA SER A 250 -0.30 -5.47 -3.68
C SER A 250 0.74 -5.44 -4.80
N TYR A 251 0.40 -6.03 -5.94
CA TYR A 251 1.28 -6.06 -7.09
C TYR A 251 0.58 -5.54 -8.34
N ASN A 252 1.28 -4.71 -9.09
CA ASN A 252 1.02 -4.48 -10.50
C ASN A 252 1.93 -5.39 -11.32
N TYR A 253 1.46 -5.80 -12.49
CA TYR A 253 2.16 -6.72 -13.36
C TYR A 253 2.33 -6.10 -14.74
N LEU A 254 3.50 -6.27 -15.31
CA LEU A 254 3.81 -5.88 -16.67
C LEU A 254 3.71 -7.10 -17.57
N ARG A 255 2.90 -6.99 -18.63
CA ARG A 255 2.87 -7.97 -19.72
C ARG A 255 3.44 -7.32 -20.96
N ILE A 256 4.46 -7.95 -21.53
CA ILE A 256 5.04 -7.56 -22.82
C ILE A 256 4.65 -8.63 -23.83
N SER A 257 4.05 -8.24 -24.93
CA SER A 257 3.65 -9.14 -26.02
C SER A 257 3.68 -8.41 -27.34
N GLY A 258 4.48 -8.92 -28.32
CA GLY A 258 4.54 -8.40 -29.68
C GLY A 258 4.93 -6.93 -29.78
N GLY A 259 5.85 -6.45 -28.91
CA GLY A 259 6.30 -5.05 -28.89
C GLY A 259 5.31 -4.08 -28.21
N SER A 260 4.18 -4.59 -27.71
CA SER A 260 3.24 -3.80 -26.87
C SER A 260 3.33 -4.20 -25.41
N HIS A 261 3.06 -3.27 -24.50
CA HIS A 261 2.98 -3.55 -23.09
C HIS A 261 1.61 -3.17 -22.52
N SER A 262 1.14 -4.00 -21.63
CA SER A 262 -0.05 -3.74 -20.84
C SER A 262 0.25 -3.95 -19.35
N TYR A 263 -0.45 -3.21 -18.51
CA TYR A 263 -0.38 -3.34 -17.07
C TYR A 263 -1.66 -3.95 -16.55
N PHE A 264 -1.53 -4.83 -15.58
CA PHE A 264 -2.67 -5.35 -14.84
C PHE A 264 -2.28 -5.54 -13.38
N GLY A 265 -3.22 -5.42 -12.47
CA GLY A 265 -2.92 -5.53 -11.05
C GLY A 265 -3.89 -4.75 -10.17
N ILE A 266 -3.41 -4.40 -9.00
CA ILE A 266 -4.12 -3.51 -8.08
C ILE A 266 -3.62 -2.09 -8.30
N ASN A 267 -4.40 -1.27 -8.99
CA ASN A 267 -4.13 0.15 -9.11
C ASN A 267 -4.83 0.96 -7.99
N GLU A 268 -4.71 2.27 -8.02
CA GLU A 268 -5.30 3.15 -7.00
C GLU A 268 -6.79 2.84 -6.75
N ALA A 269 -7.61 2.82 -7.79
CA ALA A 269 -9.05 2.62 -7.66
C ALA A 269 -9.41 1.28 -7.01
N ARG A 270 -8.80 0.19 -7.47
CA ARG A 270 -9.05 -1.15 -6.93
C ARG A 270 -8.51 -1.33 -5.52
N LEU A 271 -7.38 -0.72 -5.21
CA LEU A 271 -6.82 -0.73 -3.85
C LEU A 271 -7.77 -0.04 -2.87
N PHE A 272 -8.24 1.16 -3.20
CA PHE A 272 -9.21 1.88 -2.38
C PHE A 272 -10.52 1.10 -2.23
N ALA A 273 -11.06 0.58 -3.34
CA ALA A 273 -12.29 -0.22 -3.30
C ALA A 273 -12.17 -1.46 -2.39
N SER A 274 -11.03 -2.16 -2.49
CA SER A 274 -10.77 -3.36 -1.67
C SER A 274 -10.61 -3.04 -0.20
N ILE A 275 -9.86 -1.99 0.12
CA ILE A 275 -9.66 -1.55 1.51
C ILE A 275 -10.99 -1.07 2.10
N ASP A 276 -11.75 -0.25 1.38
CA ASP A 276 -13.06 0.20 1.83
C ASP A 276 -14.03 -0.98 2.06
N MET A 277 -13.93 -2.07 1.29
CA MET A 277 -14.72 -3.28 1.55
C MET A 277 -14.28 -3.98 2.85
N VAL A 278 -12.98 -4.15 3.08
CA VAL A 278 -12.45 -4.80 4.29
C VAL A 278 -12.84 -3.98 5.53
N GLU A 279 -12.63 -2.68 5.49
CA GLU A 279 -12.92 -1.77 6.59
C GLU A 279 -14.41 -1.65 6.88
N ASN A 280 -15.24 -1.49 5.85
CA ASN A 280 -16.69 -1.44 6.01
C ASN A 280 -17.23 -2.75 6.63
N TYR A 281 -16.73 -3.90 6.14
CA TYR A 281 -17.12 -5.19 6.67
C TYR A 281 -16.72 -5.36 8.15
N SER A 282 -15.49 -5.00 8.47
CA SER A 282 -14.99 -5.03 9.85
C SER A 282 -15.82 -4.13 10.77
N HIS A 283 -16.13 -2.91 10.29
CA HIS A 283 -16.98 -1.98 11.04
C HIS A 283 -18.38 -2.52 11.28
N GLN A 284 -19.01 -3.12 10.27
CA GLN A 284 -20.34 -3.74 10.42
C GLN A 284 -20.33 -4.93 11.39
N LYS A 285 -19.26 -5.74 11.39
CA LYS A 285 -19.16 -6.94 12.22
C LYS A 285 -18.72 -6.68 13.66
N LYS A 286 -17.82 -5.72 13.85
CA LYS A 286 -17.13 -5.47 15.14
C LYS A 286 -17.31 -4.04 15.67
N GLY A 287 -17.99 -3.17 14.94
CA GLY A 287 -18.16 -1.76 15.29
C GLY A 287 -16.88 -0.92 15.27
N LYS A 288 -15.81 -1.47 14.69
CA LYS A 288 -14.48 -0.80 14.60
C LYS A 288 -13.77 -1.16 13.31
N ASN A 289 -12.89 -0.28 12.89
CA ASN A 289 -11.99 -0.55 11.78
C ASN A 289 -10.93 -1.59 12.18
N VAL A 290 -10.50 -2.40 11.23
CA VAL A 290 -9.31 -3.26 11.39
C VAL A 290 -8.09 -2.50 10.88
N GLN A 291 -6.96 -2.59 11.56
CA GLN A 291 -5.72 -2.04 11.02
C GLN A 291 -5.17 -2.97 9.95
N LEU A 292 -4.72 -2.39 8.83
CA LEU A 292 -4.17 -3.16 7.72
C LEU A 292 -2.65 -3.01 7.66
N VAL A 293 -2.00 -4.05 7.19
CA VAL A 293 -0.57 -4.02 6.86
C VAL A 293 -0.38 -4.58 5.45
N ASN A 294 0.35 -3.85 4.64
CA ASN A 294 0.77 -4.37 3.35
C ASN A 294 2.18 -4.94 3.48
N THR A 295 2.28 -6.24 3.47
CA THR A 295 3.52 -6.95 3.76
C THR A 295 4.36 -7.25 2.53
N GLU A 296 3.78 -7.07 1.35
CA GLU A 296 4.50 -7.04 0.07
C GLU A 296 3.80 -6.13 -0.93
N PHE A 297 4.55 -5.22 -1.54
CA PHE A 297 4.06 -4.48 -2.70
C PHE A 297 5.17 -4.22 -3.72
N GLY A 298 4.78 -4.03 -4.96
CA GLY A 298 5.75 -3.78 -6.01
C GLY A 298 5.24 -4.06 -7.41
N LEU A 299 6.20 -4.27 -8.31
CA LEU A 299 5.95 -4.84 -9.63
C LEU A 299 6.08 -6.36 -9.53
N GLY A 300 5.01 -7.08 -9.76
CA GLY A 300 5.03 -8.54 -9.86
C GLY A 300 5.58 -8.96 -11.21
N ASN A 301 6.47 -9.95 -11.21
CA ASN A 301 6.93 -10.55 -12.44
C ASN A 301 5.95 -11.64 -12.86
N MET A 302 5.37 -11.53 -14.05
CA MET A 302 4.46 -12.56 -14.55
C MET A 302 4.78 -13.03 -15.95
N PHE A 303 4.85 -14.35 -16.03
CA PHE A 303 4.64 -15.24 -17.18
C PHE A 303 4.90 -14.65 -18.59
N GLY A 304 5.98 -15.09 -19.21
CA GLY A 304 6.29 -14.77 -20.60
C GLY A 304 6.88 -13.38 -20.81
N VAL A 305 7.55 -12.84 -19.80
CA VAL A 305 8.34 -11.63 -20.00
C VAL A 305 9.48 -11.97 -20.94
N ASP A 306 9.39 -11.41 -22.12
CA ASP A 306 10.47 -11.38 -23.09
C ASP A 306 11.71 -10.76 -22.43
N PRO A 307 12.91 -11.27 -22.69
CA PRO A 307 14.17 -10.76 -22.15
C PRO A 307 14.54 -9.33 -22.57
N ASP A 308 13.65 -8.54 -23.14
CA ASP A 308 13.80 -7.09 -23.35
C ASP A 308 14.05 -6.28 -22.05
N PHE A 309 14.53 -6.99 -21.04
CA PHE A 309 15.15 -6.41 -19.84
C PHE A 309 16.31 -5.46 -20.15
N GLU A 310 16.91 -5.57 -21.33
CA GLU A 310 18.03 -4.73 -21.73
C GLU A 310 17.65 -3.26 -21.95
N ASN A 311 16.36 -2.96 -22.16
CA ASN A 311 15.91 -1.62 -22.51
C ASN A 311 15.56 -0.70 -21.31
N GLY A 312 15.79 -1.14 -20.07
CA GLY A 312 15.55 -0.33 -18.87
C GLY A 312 14.06 -0.09 -18.51
N LEU A 313 13.11 -0.60 -19.30
CA LEU A 313 11.67 -0.46 -19.04
C LEU A 313 11.28 -1.15 -17.74
N THR A 314 11.77 -2.36 -17.51
CA THR A 314 11.47 -3.12 -16.29
C THR A 314 12.06 -2.45 -15.06
N ASP A 315 13.29 -1.96 -15.15
CA ASP A 315 13.93 -1.20 -14.07
C ASP A 315 13.13 0.04 -13.71
N PHE A 316 12.69 0.77 -14.72
CA PHE A 316 11.81 1.92 -14.55
C PHE A 316 10.49 1.54 -13.87
N GLN A 317 9.81 0.51 -14.36
CA GLN A 317 8.53 0.08 -13.81
C GLN A 317 8.67 -0.45 -12.38
N THR A 318 9.79 -1.09 -12.06
CA THR A 318 10.10 -1.58 -10.71
C THR A 318 10.26 -0.44 -9.69
N VAL A 319 10.51 0.78 -10.14
CA VAL A 319 10.53 1.99 -9.29
C VAL A 319 9.22 2.75 -9.36
N TYR A 320 8.67 2.92 -10.55
CA TYR A 320 7.47 3.73 -10.80
C TYR A 320 6.19 3.13 -10.16
N GLN A 321 5.94 1.83 -10.35
CA GLN A 321 4.74 1.19 -9.81
C GLN A 321 4.68 1.23 -8.27
N PRO A 322 5.74 0.93 -7.54
CA PRO A 322 5.75 1.09 -6.09
C PRO A 322 5.52 2.53 -5.63
N ASN A 323 5.96 3.55 -6.37
CA ASN A 323 5.65 4.94 -6.04
C ASN A 323 4.14 5.21 -6.08
N GLY A 324 3.42 4.70 -7.08
CA GLY A 324 1.96 4.80 -7.14
C GLY A 324 1.29 4.15 -5.92
N PHE A 325 1.76 2.99 -5.49
CA PHE A 325 1.29 2.35 -4.25
C PHE A 325 1.59 3.19 -3.01
N MET A 326 2.78 3.77 -2.91
CA MET A 326 3.13 4.64 -1.78
C MET A 326 2.18 5.82 -1.65
N PHE A 327 1.84 6.49 -2.76
CA PHE A 327 0.85 7.57 -2.75
C PHE A 327 -0.51 7.08 -2.27
N SER A 328 -0.96 5.93 -2.74
CA SER A 328 -2.23 5.32 -2.29
C SER A 328 -2.21 4.98 -0.81
N PHE A 329 -1.16 4.32 -0.31
CA PHE A 329 -1.03 3.96 1.10
C PHE A 329 -0.96 5.19 2.02
N LEU A 330 -0.21 6.22 1.62
CA LEU A 330 -0.09 7.45 2.39
C LEU A 330 -1.41 8.24 2.42
N ASN A 331 -2.23 8.15 1.37
CA ASN A 331 -3.58 8.71 1.35
C ASN A 331 -4.60 7.87 2.13
N MET A 332 -4.25 6.65 2.52
CA MET A 332 -5.08 5.73 3.34
C MET A 332 -4.41 5.39 4.68
N ARG A 333 -3.51 6.25 5.17
CA ARG A 333 -2.75 5.99 6.41
C ARG A 333 -3.62 5.94 7.68
N GLU A 334 -4.92 6.29 7.59
CA GLU A 334 -5.89 5.99 8.63
C GLU A 334 -5.94 4.49 8.92
N PHE A 335 -5.94 3.67 7.87
CA PHE A 335 -6.10 2.23 7.92
C PHE A 335 -4.78 1.48 7.84
N ILE A 336 -3.87 1.92 6.98
CA ILE A 336 -2.59 1.25 6.72
C ILE A 336 -1.60 1.57 7.84
N ASP A 337 -1.24 0.55 8.64
CA ASP A 337 -0.25 0.73 9.72
C ASP A 337 1.17 0.81 9.17
N ARG A 338 1.54 -0.07 8.26
CA ARG A 338 2.86 -0.12 7.62
C ARG A 338 2.83 -0.85 6.29
N VAL A 339 3.89 -0.64 5.53
CA VAL A 339 4.07 -1.30 4.24
C VAL A 339 5.50 -1.82 4.10
N THR A 340 5.67 -2.88 3.31
CA THR A 340 6.99 -3.44 2.98
C THR A 340 7.06 -3.65 1.48
N ILE A 341 7.99 -2.95 0.83
CA ILE A 341 8.23 -3.16 -0.59
C ILE A 341 8.95 -4.49 -0.81
N PHE A 342 8.57 -5.21 -1.86
CA PHE A 342 9.23 -6.46 -2.22
C PHE A 342 10.54 -6.16 -2.95
N PHE A 343 11.51 -5.58 -2.24
CA PHE A 343 12.90 -5.46 -2.66
C PHE A 343 13.77 -6.29 -1.73
N LEU A 344 14.66 -7.05 -2.34
CA LEU A 344 15.68 -7.84 -1.67
C LEU A 344 16.98 -7.03 -1.58
N SER A 345 17.80 -7.30 -0.59
CA SER A 345 19.08 -6.59 -0.45
C SER A 345 20.02 -6.83 -1.63
N ASN A 346 20.05 -8.04 -2.18
CA ASN A 346 20.84 -8.41 -3.35
C ASN A 346 20.22 -9.56 -4.13
N GLU A 347 20.77 -9.86 -5.29
CA GLU A 347 20.33 -10.97 -6.15
C GLU A 347 20.54 -12.31 -5.45
N GLN A 348 19.44 -12.98 -5.11
CA GLN A 348 19.48 -14.28 -4.42
C GLN A 348 19.30 -15.47 -5.36
N TYR A 349 18.94 -15.24 -6.61
CA TYR A 349 18.61 -16.31 -7.53
C TYR A 349 19.51 -16.26 -8.76
N PRO A 350 20.73 -16.87 -8.70
CA PRO A 350 21.57 -17.04 -9.86
C PRO A 350 20.80 -17.81 -10.95
N GLY A 351 20.68 -17.21 -12.12
CA GLY A 351 19.95 -17.81 -13.26
C GLY A 351 18.52 -17.30 -13.47
N HIS A 352 17.94 -16.56 -12.54
CA HIS A 352 16.70 -15.82 -12.77
C HIS A 352 17.02 -14.36 -13.14
N THR A 353 17.50 -14.15 -14.33
CA THR A 353 17.80 -12.81 -14.90
C THR A 353 16.56 -11.91 -14.97
N SER A 354 15.38 -12.46 -14.74
CA SER A 354 14.09 -11.78 -14.82
C SER A 354 13.61 -11.12 -13.53
N LEU A 355 14.25 -11.35 -12.38
CA LEU A 355 13.81 -10.81 -11.09
C LEU A 355 14.69 -9.64 -10.66
N ARG A 356 14.37 -8.43 -11.10
CA ARG A 356 15.09 -7.21 -10.73
C ARG A 356 14.55 -6.56 -9.47
N TYR A 357 14.27 -7.37 -8.44
CA TYR A 357 13.83 -6.88 -7.14
C TYR A 357 14.98 -6.53 -6.20
N SER A 358 16.22 -6.71 -6.66
CA SER A 358 17.42 -6.48 -5.86
C SER A 358 17.79 -5.01 -5.80
N LEU A 359 18.23 -4.55 -4.63
CA LEU A 359 18.75 -3.20 -4.44
C LEU A 359 20.22 -3.09 -4.88
N PHE A 360 20.97 -4.17 -4.71
CA PHE A 360 22.40 -4.24 -5.01
C PHE A 360 22.71 -5.52 -5.78
N THR A 361 23.75 -5.47 -6.58
CA THR A 361 24.38 -6.65 -7.17
C THR A 361 25.04 -7.52 -6.09
N MET A 362 25.49 -8.73 -6.43
CA MET A 362 26.18 -9.62 -5.50
C MET A 362 27.48 -9.01 -4.92
N ASP A 363 28.16 -8.19 -5.67
CA ASP A 363 29.36 -7.44 -5.26
C ASP A 363 29.03 -6.08 -4.62
N GLY A 364 27.74 -5.76 -4.47
CA GLY A 364 27.24 -4.61 -3.72
C GLY A 364 27.23 -3.29 -4.49
N HIS A 365 27.19 -3.31 -5.82
CA HIS A 365 26.89 -2.12 -6.62
C HIS A 365 25.38 -1.79 -6.57
N PRO A 366 24.98 -0.50 -6.47
CA PRO A 366 23.59 -0.12 -6.43
C PRO A 366 22.92 -0.36 -7.79
N LEU A 367 21.71 -0.91 -7.75
CA LEU A 367 20.82 -1.08 -8.91
C LEU A 367 19.81 0.08 -8.99
N GLU A 368 19.10 0.19 -10.10
CA GLU A 368 18.12 1.26 -10.34
C GLU A 368 17.00 1.29 -9.27
N THR A 369 16.65 0.15 -8.69
CA THR A 369 15.70 0.02 -7.58
C THR A 369 16.06 0.82 -6.33
N THR A 370 17.36 1.11 -6.11
CA THR A 370 17.79 1.99 -5.00
C THR A 370 17.23 3.40 -5.11
N LYS A 371 16.89 3.86 -6.33
CA LYS A 371 16.32 5.18 -6.58
C LYS A 371 14.97 5.38 -5.89
N PHE A 372 14.19 4.31 -5.68
CA PHE A 372 12.98 4.37 -4.88
C PHE A 372 13.28 4.92 -3.47
N PHE A 373 14.22 4.31 -2.76
CA PHE A 373 14.55 4.74 -1.40
C PHE A 373 15.28 6.08 -1.35
N LEU A 374 16.15 6.36 -2.31
CA LEU A 374 16.82 7.66 -2.43
C LEU A 374 15.82 8.79 -2.62
N PHE A 375 14.74 8.55 -3.37
CA PHE A 375 13.63 9.50 -3.50
C PHE A 375 12.95 9.73 -2.15
N TRP A 376 12.49 8.66 -1.48
CA TRP A 376 11.75 8.77 -0.22
C TRP A 376 12.62 9.17 0.98
N LYS A 377 13.93 8.96 0.92
CA LYS A 377 14.89 9.40 1.94
C LYS A 377 14.86 10.91 2.18
N ASN A 378 14.46 11.69 1.19
CA ASN A 378 14.38 13.15 1.30
C ASN A 378 13.32 13.64 2.33
N PHE A 379 12.43 12.75 2.81
CA PHE A 379 11.30 13.10 3.67
C PHE A 379 11.42 12.51 5.09
N VAL A 380 12.63 12.12 5.50
CA VAL A 380 12.87 11.22 6.65
C VAL A 380 12.82 11.91 8.01
N TYR A 381 12.99 13.22 8.10
CA TYR A 381 13.15 13.90 9.38
C TYR A 381 11.98 14.83 9.70
N ASP A 382 11.17 14.42 10.68
CA ASP A 382 10.10 15.21 11.32
C ASP A 382 9.14 15.90 10.31
N GLN A 383 8.92 15.24 9.18
CA GLN A 383 8.00 15.71 8.16
C GLN A 383 6.56 15.41 8.59
N ARG A 384 5.69 16.43 8.52
CA ARG A 384 4.27 16.31 8.81
C ARG A 384 3.46 16.54 7.55
N PHE A 385 2.38 15.79 7.41
CA PHE A 385 1.47 15.96 6.28
C PHE A 385 0.72 17.28 6.40
N LEU A 386 0.72 18.06 5.33
CA LEU A 386 -0.17 19.18 5.12
C LEU A 386 -1.44 18.71 4.42
N ARG A 387 -2.55 19.36 4.71
CA ARG A 387 -3.79 19.13 3.96
C ARG A 387 -3.60 19.56 2.52
N VAL A 388 -3.95 18.68 1.59
CA VAL A 388 -3.86 18.90 0.16
C VAL A 388 -5.13 18.40 -0.51
N GLN A 389 -5.61 19.12 -1.49
CA GLN A 389 -6.75 18.75 -2.30
C GLN A 389 -6.41 18.93 -3.76
N SER A 390 -6.73 17.96 -4.60
CA SER A 390 -6.63 18.09 -6.05
C SER A 390 -8.00 18.30 -6.66
N GLU A 391 -8.11 19.29 -7.53
CA GLU A 391 -9.22 19.48 -8.43
C GLU A 391 -8.76 19.06 -9.82
N TYR A 392 -9.52 18.20 -10.45
CA TYR A 392 -9.20 17.66 -11.74
C TYR A 392 -10.37 17.93 -12.71
N ASN A 393 -10.07 18.62 -13.81
CA ASN A 393 -11.09 18.97 -14.81
C ASN A 393 -11.53 17.79 -15.68
N GLY A 394 -10.85 16.64 -15.53
CA GLY A 394 -11.16 15.39 -16.20
C GLY A 394 -12.16 14.55 -15.43
N GLN A 395 -12.48 13.39 -16.01
CA GLN A 395 -13.33 12.40 -15.35
C GLN A 395 -12.54 11.45 -14.44
N GLU A 396 -11.24 11.45 -14.51
CA GLU A 396 -10.33 10.55 -13.79
C GLU A 396 -9.17 11.33 -13.16
N ARG A 397 -8.84 11.01 -11.91
CA ARG A 397 -7.68 11.57 -11.23
C ARG A 397 -6.40 10.94 -11.77
N ILE A 398 -5.68 11.64 -12.63
CA ILE A 398 -4.42 11.18 -13.19
C ILE A 398 -3.24 11.56 -12.28
N VAL A 399 -3.33 12.68 -11.54
CA VAL A 399 -2.27 13.15 -10.67
C VAL A 399 -2.66 13.01 -9.20
N ALA A 400 -1.89 12.23 -8.45
CA ALA A 400 -2.05 12.14 -7.00
C ALA A 400 -1.05 13.08 -6.29
N PRO A 401 -1.51 14.00 -5.43
CA PRO A 401 -0.67 14.89 -4.66
C PRO A 401 -0.45 14.38 -3.24
N LEU A 402 0.69 14.76 -2.66
CA LEU A 402 0.96 14.80 -1.23
C LEU A 402 1.69 16.10 -0.91
N ALA A 403 1.51 16.64 0.28
CA ALA A 403 2.27 17.77 0.76
C ALA A 403 2.78 17.49 2.18
N LEU A 404 4.02 17.85 2.42
CA LEU A 404 4.71 17.67 3.69
C LEU A 404 5.40 18.96 4.08
N ALA A 405 5.52 19.22 5.38
CA ALA A 405 6.36 20.30 5.88
C ALA A 405 7.09 19.88 7.15
N ASN A 406 8.26 20.47 7.34
CA ASN A 406 9.02 20.35 8.57
C ASN A 406 8.95 21.68 9.32
N PRO A 407 8.31 21.72 10.51
CA PRO A 407 8.14 22.97 11.25
C PRO A 407 9.47 23.54 11.78
N HIS A 408 10.49 22.70 12.00
CA HIS A 408 11.78 23.14 12.54
C HIS A 408 12.70 23.68 11.46
N THR A 409 12.81 22.98 10.32
CA THR A 409 13.67 23.44 9.21
C THR A 409 12.98 24.43 8.28
N LYS A 410 11.67 24.63 8.44
CA LYS A 410 10.83 25.44 7.57
C LYS A 410 10.92 25.00 6.09
N GLU A 411 11.04 23.72 5.88
CA GLU A 411 10.99 23.10 4.56
C GLU A 411 9.58 22.63 4.26
N MET A 412 9.13 22.89 3.04
CA MET A 412 7.91 22.31 2.49
C MET A 412 8.25 21.48 1.27
N VAL A 413 7.55 20.36 1.12
CA VAL A 413 7.69 19.44 -0.01
C VAL A 413 6.32 19.16 -0.58
N VAL A 414 6.17 19.37 -1.88
CA VAL A 414 5.02 18.93 -2.66
C VAL A 414 5.44 17.74 -3.51
N LEU A 415 4.74 16.63 -3.35
CA LEU A 415 4.97 15.43 -4.13
C LEU A 415 3.80 15.24 -5.09
N LEU A 416 4.11 14.87 -6.31
CA LEU A 416 3.15 14.60 -7.37
C LEU A 416 3.48 13.25 -8.03
N HIS A 417 2.48 12.42 -8.23
CA HIS A 417 2.59 11.18 -9.00
C HIS A 417 1.62 11.22 -10.17
N ASN A 418 2.14 11.05 -11.38
CA ASN A 418 1.36 10.99 -12.61
C ASN A 418 1.13 9.53 -13.00
N TYR A 419 -0.09 9.04 -12.79
CA TYR A 419 -0.50 7.70 -13.21
C TYR A 419 -0.65 7.55 -14.73
N GLY A 420 -0.86 8.66 -15.42
CA GLY A 420 -1.05 8.69 -16.87
C GLY A 420 0.27 8.62 -17.63
N SER A 421 0.20 8.20 -18.89
CA SER A 421 1.34 8.19 -19.82
C SER A 421 1.61 9.52 -20.50
N LYS A 422 0.75 10.52 -20.30
CA LYS A 422 0.86 11.84 -20.93
C LYS A 422 1.43 12.86 -19.96
N PHE A 423 2.04 13.90 -20.53
CA PHE A 423 2.47 15.07 -19.80
C PHE A 423 1.26 15.83 -19.25
N GLU A 424 1.32 16.21 -17.97
CA GLU A 424 0.28 16.98 -17.27
C GLU A 424 0.80 18.34 -16.84
N ASN A 425 -0.05 19.35 -16.98
CA ASN A 425 0.20 20.67 -16.42
C ASN A 425 -0.52 20.77 -15.07
N VAL A 426 0.24 20.93 -14.00
CA VAL A 426 -0.29 20.97 -12.64
C VAL A 426 -0.12 22.38 -12.07
N LYS A 427 -1.23 23.02 -11.74
CA LYS A 427 -1.22 24.28 -11.00
C LYS A 427 -1.05 23.98 -9.52
N LEU A 428 0.00 24.52 -8.90
CA LEU A 428 0.18 24.52 -7.45
C LEU A 428 -0.41 25.80 -6.86
N ASP A 429 -1.40 25.65 -5.98
CA ASP A 429 -2.11 26.74 -5.34
C ASP A 429 -1.86 26.72 -3.83
N PHE A 430 -1.16 27.72 -3.33
CA PHE A 430 -0.87 27.95 -1.92
C PHE A 430 -0.50 29.43 -1.66
N PRO A 431 -0.55 29.94 -0.41
CA PRO A 431 -0.33 31.35 -0.13
C PRO A 431 1.05 31.86 -0.56
N ASN A 432 1.10 32.96 -1.27
CA ASN A 432 2.33 33.62 -1.75
C ASN A 432 3.34 33.91 -0.65
N SER A 433 2.86 34.23 0.55
CA SER A 433 3.68 34.54 1.72
C SER A 433 4.52 33.36 2.22
N TRP A 434 4.23 32.15 1.76
CA TRP A 434 4.97 30.97 2.21
C TRP A 434 6.35 30.86 1.53
N ILE A 435 6.50 31.39 0.34
CA ILE A 435 7.73 31.24 -0.41
C ILE A 435 8.79 32.21 0.07
N ASN A 436 9.97 31.67 0.33
CA ASN A 436 11.16 32.48 0.50
C ASN A 436 11.79 32.74 -0.88
N PRO A 437 11.76 33.98 -1.38
CA PRO A 437 12.25 34.28 -2.72
C PRO A 437 13.77 34.13 -2.89
N SER A 438 14.51 34.06 -1.79
CA SER A 438 15.98 33.96 -1.81
C SER A 438 16.48 32.52 -1.84
N THR A 439 15.59 31.52 -1.74
CA THR A 439 15.97 30.10 -1.75
C THR A 439 15.50 29.42 -3.04
N GLY A 440 16.38 28.61 -3.60
CA GLY A 440 16.06 27.75 -4.74
C GLY A 440 15.10 26.63 -4.38
N VAL A 441 14.52 26.01 -5.40
CA VAL A 441 13.68 24.82 -5.27
C VAL A 441 14.50 23.60 -5.68
N GLU A 442 14.60 22.65 -4.78
CA GLU A 442 15.15 21.33 -5.11
C GLU A 442 14.05 20.48 -5.72
N THR A 443 14.26 19.98 -6.91
CA THR A 443 13.33 19.11 -7.62
C THR A 443 13.97 17.78 -7.91
N CYS A 444 13.25 16.71 -7.64
CA CYS A 444 13.63 15.38 -8.07
C CYS A 444 12.49 14.80 -8.90
N VAL A 445 12.84 14.29 -10.05
CA VAL A 445 11.89 13.64 -10.97
C VAL A 445 12.37 12.23 -11.26
N LEU A 446 11.51 11.26 -10.97
CA LEU A 446 11.68 9.88 -11.44
C LEU A 446 10.76 9.68 -12.63
N PHE A 447 11.28 9.61 -13.83
CA PHE A 447 10.46 9.45 -15.04
C PHE A 447 11.13 8.56 -16.09
N ALA A 448 10.32 8.08 -17.04
CA ALA A 448 10.77 7.22 -18.13
C ALA A 448 11.37 8.03 -19.29
N ASN A 449 12.68 7.89 -19.46
CA ASN A 449 13.35 7.99 -20.76
C ASN A 449 14.18 6.72 -20.89
N ASP A 450 13.54 5.60 -21.19
CA ASP A 450 14.12 4.26 -21.28
C ASP A 450 14.72 3.71 -19.96
N LYS A 451 15.05 4.59 -18.98
CA LYS A 451 15.52 4.24 -17.63
C LYS A 451 15.00 5.23 -16.59
N PRO A 452 14.83 4.81 -15.33
CA PRO A 452 14.54 5.76 -14.25
C PRO A 452 15.64 6.80 -14.18
N THR A 453 15.27 8.06 -14.31
CA THR A 453 16.20 9.17 -14.22
C THR A 453 15.81 10.03 -13.02
N MET A 454 16.78 10.30 -12.16
CA MET A 454 16.61 11.24 -11.05
C MET A 454 17.31 12.53 -11.44
N ASN A 455 16.55 13.62 -11.59
CA ASN A 455 17.06 14.96 -11.81
C ASN A 455 17.00 15.72 -10.49
N ALA A 456 18.15 16.05 -9.93
CA ALA A 456 18.28 16.96 -8.80
C ALA A 456 18.71 18.35 -9.32
N ASP A 457 18.47 19.40 -8.55
CA ASP A 457 18.86 20.79 -8.82
C ASP A 457 18.06 21.50 -9.93
N TYR A 458 16.80 21.76 -9.62
CA TYR A 458 16.00 22.66 -10.45
C TYR A 458 15.73 23.97 -9.70
N HIS A 459 16.23 25.09 -10.23
CA HIS A 459 15.96 26.40 -9.67
C HIS A 459 14.65 26.94 -10.24
N PHE A 460 13.60 27.05 -9.41
CA PHE A 460 12.37 27.68 -9.78
C PHE A 460 12.49 29.21 -9.67
N ASP A 461 12.11 29.89 -10.73
CA ASP A 461 11.73 31.28 -10.65
C ASP A 461 10.45 31.42 -9.81
N ARG A 462 10.42 32.36 -8.86
CA ARG A 462 9.28 32.62 -7.96
C ARG A 462 7.96 32.74 -8.69
N SER A 463 7.94 33.37 -9.87
CA SER A 463 6.77 33.54 -10.72
C SER A 463 6.20 32.20 -11.22
N LYS A 464 7.01 31.14 -11.25
CA LYS A 464 6.60 29.81 -11.72
C LYS A 464 6.07 28.90 -10.62
N LEU A 465 6.34 29.18 -9.34
CA LEU A 465 5.78 28.40 -8.23
C LEU A 465 4.28 28.66 -8.02
N HIS A 466 3.80 29.85 -8.36
CA HIS A 466 2.38 30.17 -8.44
C HIS A 466 1.80 29.92 -9.83
N GLY A 467 2.54 29.22 -10.64
CA GLY A 467 2.18 28.87 -11.99
C GLY A 467 1.93 27.39 -12.14
N THR A 468 1.98 26.96 -13.36
CA THR A 468 1.84 25.59 -13.76
C THR A 468 3.21 24.91 -13.76
N VAL A 469 3.33 23.78 -13.07
CA VAL A 469 4.49 22.90 -13.15
C VAL A 469 4.22 21.77 -14.14
N GLY A 470 5.22 21.43 -14.93
CA GLY A 470 5.13 20.32 -15.88
C GLY A 470 5.43 18.99 -15.20
N LEU A 471 4.52 18.03 -15.31
CA LEU A 471 4.68 16.68 -14.76
C LEU A 471 4.72 15.68 -15.92
N PRO A 472 5.88 15.09 -16.24
CA PRO A 472 5.98 14.10 -17.29
C PRO A 472 5.03 12.90 -17.07
N GLY A 473 4.62 12.26 -18.16
CA GLY A 473 3.84 11.02 -18.06
C GLY A 473 4.62 9.93 -17.33
N SER A 474 3.91 9.10 -16.59
CA SER A 474 4.49 7.98 -15.82
C SER A 474 5.66 8.44 -14.94
N SER A 475 5.47 9.53 -14.18
CA SER A 475 6.53 10.11 -13.35
C SER A 475 6.09 10.32 -11.90
N THR A 476 7.07 10.39 -11.02
CA THR A 476 6.92 10.84 -9.64
C THR A 476 7.89 11.99 -9.39
N CYS A 477 7.39 13.11 -8.93
CA CYS A 477 8.20 14.30 -8.67
C CYS A 477 8.03 14.79 -7.25
N PHE A 478 9.07 15.43 -6.70
CA PHE A 478 8.91 16.33 -5.57
C PHE A 478 9.48 17.71 -5.87
N TYR A 479 8.91 18.70 -5.21
CA TYR A 479 9.33 20.09 -5.18
C TYR A 479 9.56 20.48 -3.74
N LYS A 480 10.83 20.64 -3.34
CA LYS A 480 11.22 21.01 -1.97
C LYS A 480 11.79 22.41 -1.93
N PHE A 481 11.32 23.22 -1.02
CA PHE A 481 11.74 24.60 -0.86
C PHE A 481 11.66 25.10 0.59
N LYS A 482 12.47 26.08 0.91
CA LYS A 482 12.40 26.81 2.18
C LYS A 482 11.21 27.77 2.15
N THR A 483 10.52 27.86 3.26
CA THR A 483 9.39 28.77 3.42
C THR A 483 9.68 29.82 4.50
N ASN A 484 9.06 31.00 4.35
CA ASN A 484 9.02 32.01 5.41
C ASN A 484 7.91 31.72 6.44
N TYR A 485 7.04 30.76 6.13
CA TYR A 485 5.88 30.47 6.94
C TYR A 485 6.27 29.76 8.24
N ASN A 486 5.61 30.15 9.32
CA ASN A 486 5.77 29.48 10.61
C ASN A 486 4.68 28.43 10.77
N PHE A 487 5.04 27.17 10.63
CA PHE A 487 4.13 26.04 10.81
C PHE A 487 3.84 25.69 12.28
N ASN A 488 4.46 26.40 13.25
CA ASN A 488 4.14 26.18 14.65
C ASN A 488 2.76 26.78 14.98
N GLY A 489 1.93 25.99 15.63
CA GLY A 489 0.60 26.43 16.07
C GLY A 489 -0.48 26.46 14.99
N ILE A 490 -0.24 25.89 13.79
CA ILE A 490 -1.32 25.69 12.82
C ILE A 490 -2.27 24.59 13.30
N SER A 491 -3.53 24.72 12.93
CA SER A 491 -4.57 23.74 13.26
C SER A 491 -4.32 22.39 12.61
N THR A 492 -4.83 21.34 13.24
CA THR A 492 -4.83 20.00 12.67
C THR A 492 -6.21 19.70 12.07
N TYR A 493 -6.25 19.35 10.81
CA TYR A 493 -7.44 18.83 10.15
C TYR A 493 -7.44 17.31 10.27
N ASN A 494 -8.26 16.79 11.17
CA ASN A 494 -8.35 15.36 11.43
C ASN A 494 -9.45 14.74 10.57
N GLU A 495 -9.07 13.89 9.61
CA GLU A 495 -9.97 13.12 8.76
C GLU A 495 -10.21 11.73 9.34
N ILE A 496 -11.47 11.34 9.35
CA ILE A 496 -11.94 10.01 9.76
C ILE A 496 -12.94 9.52 8.72
N THR A 497 -12.83 8.25 8.38
CA THR A 497 -13.73 7.59 7.43
C THR A 497 -14.87 6.90 8.15
N TYR A 498 -16.10 7.18 7.71
CA TYR A 498 -17.34 6.57 8.20
C TYR A 498 -18.01 5.80 7.07
N TYR A 499 -18.45 4.60 7.34
CA TYR A 499 -18.97 3.70 6.33
C TYR A 499 -20.50 3.65 6.28
N GLY A 500 -21.03 3.33 5.11
CA GLY A 500 -22.43 3.00 4.91
C GLY A 500 -22.84 1.80 5.75
N LYS A 501 -24.09 1.83 6.24
CA LYS A 501 -24.70 0.72 6.98
C LYS A 501 -24.66 -0.59 6.19
N ASP A 502 -24.77 -0.50 4.86
CA ASP A 502 -24.81 -1.62 3.95
C ASP A 502 -23.60 -1.63 3.01
N MET A 503 -23.16 -2.81 2.62
CA MET A 503 -22.19 -3.03 1.57
C MET A 503 -22.69 -4.08 0.58
N LEU A 504 -22.06 -4.17 -0.59
CA LEU A 504 -22.49 -5.04 -1.68
C LEU A 504 -23.99 -4.84 -2.01
N ILE A 505 -24.41 -3.59 -2.06
CA ILE A 505 -25.79 -3.20 -2.29
C ILE A 505 -26.13 -3.49 -3.76
N PRO A 506 -27.09 -4.39 -4.06
CA PRO A 506 -27.48 -4.66 -5.44
C PRO A 506 -28.03 -3.40 -6.12
N ILE A 507 -27.61 -3.16 -7.37
CA ILE A 507 -28.20 -2.11 -8.20
C ILE A 507 -29.47 -2.67 -8.83
N SER A 508 -30.61 -2.33 -8.22
CA SER A 508 -31.94 -2.80 -8.62
C SER A 508 -32.76 -1.65 -9.20
N ASN A 509 -33.36 -1.84 -10.36
CA ASN A 509 -34.08 -0.78 -11.09
C ASN A 509 -33.24 0.50 -11.29
N GLY A 510 -31.89 0.32 -11.46
CA GLY A 510 -30.98 1.43 -11.59
C GLY A 510 -30.73 2.21 -10.29
N HIS A 511 -31.10 1.68 -9.13
CA HIS A 511 -30.99 2.37 -7.84
C HIS A 511 -30.21 1.55 -6.81
N ALA A 512 -29.48 2.27 -5.95
CA ALA A 512 -28.90 1.77 -4.71
C ALA A 512 -28.95 2.87 -3.64
N GLN A 513 -29.12 2.49 -2.38
CA GLN A 513 -29.22 3.44 -1.28
C GLN A 513 -28.61 2.86 -0.01
N THR A 514 -28.01 3.73 0.81
CA THR A 514 -27.54 3.39 2.17
C THR A 514 -27.60 4.61 3.09
N THR A 515 -27.33 4.40 4.37
CA THR A 515 -27.20 5.46 5.38
C THR A 515 -25.83 5.42 6.02
N ILE A 516 -25.30 6.60 6.39
CA ILE A 516 -24.04 6.75 7.11
C ILE A 516 -24.32 7.48 8.42
N HIS A 517 -23.80 6.96 9.52
CA HIS A 517 -23.91 7.58 10.83
C HIS A 517 -22.61 8.26 11.23
N LEU A 518 -22.71 9.52 11.65
CA LEU A 518 -21.62 10.30 12.23
C LEU A 518 -21.85 10.43 13.75
N PRO A 519 -20.79 10.32 14.55
CA PRO A 519 -20.93 10.41 16.01
C PRO A 519 -21.30 11.81 16.52
N SER A 520 -21.15 12.84 15.70
CA SER A 520 -21.40 14.24 16.06
C SER A 520 -21.67 15.07 14.82
N SER A 521 -21.95 16.35 15.00
CA SER A 521 -21.99 17.40 13.97
C SER A 521 -20.70 18.23 13.96
N GLY A 522 -20.67 19.27 13.12
CA GLY A 522 -19.57 20.25 13.10
C GLY A 522 -18.35 19.80 12.29
N TYR A 523 -18.54 18.94 11.31
CA TYR A 523 -17.53 18.65 10.32
C TYR A 523 -17.39 19.81 9.33
N HIS A 524 -16.17 19.99 8.83
CA HIS A 524 -15.87 20.98 7.78
C HIS A 524 -16.13 20.36 6.40
N THR A 525 -15.19 20.47 5.49
CA THR A 525 -15.30 19.83 4.17
C THR A 525 -15.15 18.31 4.28
N SER A 526 -15.90 17.58 3.49
CA SER A 526 -15.80 16.14 3.40
C SER A 526 -15.96 15.67 1.97
N TYR A 527 -15.62 14.44 1.71
CA TYR A 527 -15.88 13.79 0.44
C TYR A 527 -16.43 12.39 0.63
N LEU A 528 -17.28 12.01 -0.31
CA LEU A 528 -17.92 10.71 -0.36
C LEU A 528 -17.20 9.86 -1.41
N ARG A 529 -16.71 8.69 -1.03
CA ARG A 529 -16.26 7.66 -1.95
C ARG A 529 -17.37 6.66 -2.19
N VAL A 530 -17.66 6.39 -3.44
CA VAL A 530 -18.64 5.38 -3.86
C VAL A 530 -17.91 4.33 -4.70
N GLY A 531 -17.71 3.16 -4.15
CA GLY A 531 -17.19 2.00 -4.87
C GLY A 531 -18.35 1.29 -5.59
N ALA A 532 -18.20 1.01 -6.87
CA ALA A 532 -19.19 0.23 -7.61
C ALA A 532 -18.53 -0.72 -8.60
N SER A 533 -19.05 -1.94 -8.68
CA SER A 533 -18.64 -2.98 -9.63
C SER A 533 -19.82 -3.40 -10.49
N ARG A 534 -19.62 -3.41 -11.81
CA ARG A 534 -20.59 -3.81 -12.82
C ARG A 534 -19.93 -4.61 -13.93
N ASP A 535 -20.74 -5.33 -14.71
CA ASP A 535 -20.26 -6.02 -15.91
C ASP A 535 -19.46 -5.08 -16.83
N LYS A 536 -18.44 -5.59 -17.47
CA LYS A 536 -17.49 -4.77 -18.25
C LYS A 536 -18.14 -3.92 -19.34
N ASN A 537 -19.29 -4.34 -19.86
CA ASN A 537 -20.04 -3.60 -20.89
C ASN A 537 -21.01 -2.56 -20.28
N ALA A 538 -21.25 -2.58 -18.98
CA ALA A 538 -22.12 -1.63 -18.30
C ALA A 538 -21.34 -0.36 -17.91
N ASN A 539 -22.03 0.78 -17.89
CA ASN A 539 -21.47 1.99 -17.31
C ASN A 539 -21.46 1.85 -15.79
N ALA A 540 -20.28 1.78 -15.20
CA ALA A 540 -20.13 1.66 -13.74
C ALA A 540 -20.22 3.01 -13.01
N LYS A 541 -20.17 4.15 -13.72
CA LYS A 541 -20.32 5.48 -13.14
C LYS A 541 -21.77 5.70 -12.67
N PRO A 542 -21.98 6.15 -11.43
CA PRO A 542 -23.31 6.62 -11.01
C PRO A 542 -23.75 7.79 -11.89
N ARG A 543 -24.99 7.73 -12.38
CA ARG A 543 -25.62 8.81 -13.13
C ARG A 543 -25.87 10.02 -12.23
N SER A 544 -26.29 9.75 -11.01
CA SER A 544 -26.43 10.76 -9.96
C SER A 544 -26.16 10.18 -8.59
N VAL A 545 -25.64 11.00 -7.69
CA VAL A 545 -25.52 10.72 -6.27
C VAL A 545 -26.19 11.86 -5.51
N VAL A 546 -27.12 11.50 -4.63
CA VAL A 546 -27.88 12.44 -3.80
C VAL A 546 -27.54 12.18 -2.34
N PHE A 547 -27.06 13.20 -1.66
CA PHE A 547 -26.70 13.18 -0.24
C PHE A 547 -27.69 14.05 0.54
N ASN A 548 -28.44 13.46 1.45
CA ASN A 548 -29.48 14.14 2.24
C ASN A 548 -30.47 14.98 1.41
N GLY A 549 -30.84 14.51 0.21
CA GLY A 549 -31.73 15.19 -0.70
C GLY A 549 -31.08 16.19 -1.65
N HIS A 550 -29.76 16.40 -1.56
CA HIS A 550 -28.99 17.30 -2.42
C HIS A 550 -28.16 16.52 -3.42
N ALA A 551 -28.26 16.85 -4.70
CA ALA A 551 -27.44 16.26 -5.74
C ALA A 551 -25.98 16.69 -5.56
N LEU A 552 -25.05 15.73 -5.61
CA LEU A 552 -23.62 16.00 -5.56
C LEU A 552 -23.05 16.01 -6.98
N SER A 553 -22.12 16.93 -7.22
CA SER A 553 -21.28 16.88 -8.43
C SER A 553 -20.12 15.89 -8.22
N THR A 554 -19.83 15.07 -9.24
CA THR A 554 -18.64 14.19 -9.21
C THR A 554 -17.39 15.04 -9.30
N SER A 555 -16.51 14.92 -8.30
CA SER A 555 -15.20 15.59 -8.35
C SER A 555 -14.27 14.86 -9.31
N TYR A 556 -14.13 13.54 -9.15
CA TYR A 556 -13.28 12.71 -10.00
C TYR A 556 -13.56 11.21 -9.78
N MET A 557 -13.04 10.40 -10.68
CA MET A 557 -12.89 8.96 -10.52
C MET A 557 -11.44 8.66 -10.15
N LEU A 558 -11.18 7.71 -9.26
CA LEU A 558 -9.82 7.28 -9.00
C LEU A 558 -9.22 6.60 -10.23
N PHE A 559 -7.90 6.71 -10.37
CA PHE A 559 -7.21 6.16 -11.53
C PHE A 559 -7.35 4.65 -11.62
N ASP A 560 -7.79 4.16 -12.78
CA ASP A 560 -7.93 2.74 -13.09
C ASP A 560 -7.18 2.36 -14.38
N ALA A 561 -5.96 1.85 -14.24
CA ALA A 561 -5.18 1.34 -15.36
C ALA A 561 -5.82 0.11 -16.04
N MET A 562 -6.74 -0.57 -15.36
CA MET A 562 -7.35 -1.83 -15.83
C MET A 562 -8.70 -1.67 -16.53
N LYS A 563 -8.98 -0.50 -17.08
CA LYS A 563 -10.27 -0.20 -17.75
C LYS A 563 -10.75 -1.26 -18.73
N THR A 564 -9.85 -2.06 -19.26
CA THR A 564 -10.13 -3.04 -20.35
C THR A 564 -9.93 -4.50 -19.94
N GLU A 565 -9.31 -4.78 -18.81
CA GLU A 565 -9.03 -6.15 -18.36
C GLU A 565 -10.00 -6.59 -17.27
N GLY A 566 -10.55 -7.79 -17.41
CA GLY A 566 -11.48 -8.38 -16.46
C GLY A 566 -12.91 -8.52 -16.98
N GLN A 567 -13.75 -9.22 -16.23
CA GLN A 567 -15.16 -9.42 -16.52
C GLN A 567 -16.02 -8.27 -15.99
N THR A 568 -15.48 -7.45 -15.12
CA THR A 568 -16.17 -6.38 -14.41
C THR A 568 -15.39 -5.07 -14.49
N LYS A 569 -16.13 -3.96 -14.41
CA LYS A 569 -15.59 -2.62 -14.15
C LYS A 569 -15.81 -2.32 -12.68
N TRP A 570 -14.74 -2.23 -11.94
CA TRP A 570 -14.78 -1.87 -10.51
C TRP A 570 -13.95 -0.61 -10.27
N ASN A 571 -14.61 0.44 -9.82
CA ASN A 571 -13.96 1.72 -9.58
C ASN A 571 -14.55 2.46 -8.38
N VAL A 572 -13.91 3.55 -7.99
CA VAL A 572 -14.32 4.46 -6.92
C VAL A 572 -14.51 5.85 -7.47
N TRP A 573 -15.68 6.42 -7.27
CA TRP A 573 -16.02 7.81 -7.58
C TRP A 573 -16.02 8.64 -6.31
N VAL A 574 -15.44 9.83 -6.40
CA VAL A 574 -15.32 10.78 -5.30
C VAL A 574 -16.22 11.98 -5.56
N PHE A 575 -17.00 12.34 -4.55
CA PHE A 575 -17.95 13.45 -4.58
C PHE A 575 -17.67 14.39 -3.42
N MET A 576 -17.57 15.69 -3.66
CA MET A 576 -17.47 16.66 -2.58
C MET A 576 -18.80 16.82 -1.86
N VAL A 577 -18.77 16.78 -0.52
CA VAL A 577 -19.94 16.96 0.34
C VAL A 577 -19.78 18.26 1.12
N PRO A 578 -20.62 19.27 0.86
CA PRO A 578 -20.60 20.52 1.63
C PRO A 578 -20.89 20.30 3.11
N ALA A 579 -20.19 21.01 3.97
CA ALA A 579 -20.37 20.93 5.43
C ALA A 579 -21.82 21.15 5.86
N SER A 580 -22.53 22.07 5.20
CA SER A 580 -23.94 22.39 5.48
C SER A 580 -24.91 21.26 5.22
N GLN A 581 -24.53 20.25 4.43
CA GLN A 581 -25.37 19.10 4.12
C GLN A 581 -25.17 17.93 5.10
N MET A 582 -24.11 17.95 5.91
CA MET A 582 -23.80 16.87 6.83
C MET A 582 -24.69 16.88 8.08
N LYS A 583 -25.19 15.70 8.43
CA LYS A 583 -26.01 15.44 9.62
C LYS A 583 -25.39 14.29 10.41
N THR A 584 -25.90 14.00 11.58
CA THR A 584 -25.52 12.79 12.34
C THR A 584 -26.00 11.50 11.65
N THR A 585 -27.12 11.55 10.94
CA THR A 585 -27.57 10.45 10.06
C THR A 585 -27.71 10.99 8.65
N ASN A 586 -27.00 10.39 7.72
CA ASN A 586 -26.92 10.82 6.34
C ASN A 586 -27.44 9.74 5.41
N THR A 587 -28.29 10.12 4.46
CA THR A 587 -28.80 9.23 3.43
C THR A 587 -28.05 9.47 2.14
N VAL A 588 -27.57 8.39 1.51
CA VAL A 588 -26.91 8.39 0.21
C VAL A 588 -27.75 7.58 -0.77
N SER A 589 -28.28 8.21 -1.79
CA SER A 589 -29.04 7.58 -2.86
C SER A 589 -28.28 7.71 -4.18
N MET A 590 -28.19 6.63 -4.93
CA MET A 590 -27.39 6.53 -6.16
C MET A 590 -28.25 5.99 -7.29
N THR A 591 -28.14 6.61 -8.47
CA THR A 591 -28.79 6.09 -9.68
C THR A 591 -27.76 5.69 -10.72
N PHE A 592 -28.04 4.66 -11.48
CA PHE A 592 -27.19 4.09 -12.52
C PHE A 592 -27.97 3.87 -13.83
N ASP A 593 -27.24 3.74 -14.93
CA ASP A 593 -27.83 3.36 -16.20
C ASP A 593 -28.14 1.85 -16.19
N GLY A 594 -29.41 1.49 -15.99
CA GLY A 594 -29.87 0.10 -15.97
C GLY A 594 -29.53 -0.69 -14.71
N ASN A 595 -29.92 -1.94 -14.73
CA ASN A 595 -29.80 -2.88 -13.62
C ASN A 595 -28.44 -3.61 -13.62
N GLY A 596 -28.16 -4.31 -12.52
CA GLY A 596 -27.05 -5.23 -12.36
C GLY A 596 -25.79 -4.60 -11.80
N GLY A 597 -24.98 -5.43 -11.17
CA GLY A 597 -23.82 -5.03 -10.39
C GLY A 597 -24.17 -4.62 -8.97
N HIS A 598 -23.19 -4.09 -8.27
CA HIS A 598 -23.32 -3.73 -6.86
C HIS A 598 -22.56 -2.42 -6.56
N VAL A 599 -23.12 -1.64 -5.65
CA VAL A 599 -22.34 -0.66 -4.90
C VAL A 599 -21.58 -1.42 -3.82
N THR A 600 -20.25 -1.47 -3.93
CA THR A 600 -19.40 -2.31 -3.08
C THR A 600 -19.20 -1.73 -1.69
N SER A 601 -19.06 -0.41 -1.63
CA SER A 601 -18.93 0.36 -0.39
C SER A 601 -19.31 1.81 -0.62
N VAL A 602 -19.75 2.47 0.45
CA VAL A 602 -19.95 3.91 0.50
C VAL A 602 -19.24 4.43 1.74
N ALA A 603 -18.25 5.29 1.54
CA ALA A 603 -17.41 5.81 2.61
C ALA A 603 -17.44 7.35 2.61
N LEU A 604 -17.78 7.95 3.74
CA LEU A 604 -17.74 9.39 3.96
C LEU A 604 -16.48 9.74 4.74
N VAL A 605 -15.53 10.41 4.11
CA VAL A 605 -14.35 10.94 4.76
C VAL A 605 -14.69 12.34 5.26
N ALA A 606 -14.78 12.49 6.56
CA ALA A 606 -15.20 13.73 7.20
C ALA A 606 -14.11 14.28 8.12
N GLY A 607 -13.80 15.57 7.99
CA GLY A 607 -12.72 16.22 8.73
C GLY A 607 -13.21 17.25 9.73
N LYS A 608 -12.47 17.36 10.84
CA LYS A 608 -12.63 18.40 11.86
C LYS A 608 -11.32 19.12 12.09
N LEU A 609 -11.39 20.44 12.28
CA LEU A 609 -10.27 21.22 12.81
C LEU A 609 -10.16 21.00 14.32
N GLN A 610 -8.92 20.81 14.79
CA GLN A 610 -8.54 20.65 16.19
C GLN A 610 -7.49 21.68 16.61
#